data_d5107d33cbd7597b983dda4c890230ca
#
_entry.id   d5107d33cbd7597b983dda4c890230ca
#
_cell.length_a   1.000
_cell.length_b   1.000
_cell.length_c   1.000
_cell.angle_alpha   90.00
_cell.angle_beta   90.00
_cell.angle_gamma   90.00
#
_symmetry.space_group_name_H-M   'P 1'
#
loop_
_entity.id
_entity.type
_entity.pdbx_description
1 polymer ?
#
loop_
_entity_poly.entity_id
_entity_poly.type
_entity_poly.pdbx_seq_one_letter_code
_entity_poly.pdbx_strand_id
1 'polypeptide(L)'
;GQAIRDTRLREFTGATIVGVWERGRFLPARPDLELSPLTVPVAIGTSGQIAALDEVLAIYDANPNPVLILGGGKVGRTAAAALKRRKIPVHMVERDPELEPQIASIPDRFFLGDAADRRVLDAAGIAETPCVLLTTHDDAMNVYLTVYCRRLNPDARILTRVTHERNVEAIQRAGADFVLSYASLGVQTVYSIVQGRELVVLGGDVDLFYV
;
A
#
# COMPACT_ATOMS: atom_id res chain seq x y z
N GLY A 1 -6.83 -16.06 -10.48
CA GLY A 1 -6.78 -14.81 -11.23
C GLY A 1 -7.78 -14.82 -12.39
N GLN A 2 -8.20 -13.66 -12.81
CA GLN A 2 -9.07 -13.49 -13.97
C GLN A 2 -8.32 -12.58 -14.95
N ALA A 3 -8.28 -12.97 -16.25
CA ALA A 3 -7.61 -12.15 -17.24
C ALA A 3 -8.35 -10.81 -17.45
N ILE A 4 -7.62 -9.73 -17.75
CA ILE A 4 -8.22 -8.39 -17.92
C ILE A 4 -9.39 -8.42 -18.90
N ARG A 5 -9.24 -9.12 -20.04
CA ARG A 5 -10.32 -9.27 -21.05
C ARG A 5 -11.59 -9.91 -20.48
N ASP A 6 -11.44 -10.84 -19.53
CA ASP A 6 -12.56 -11.61 -18.99
C ASP A 6 -13.29 -10.86 -17.87
N THR A 7 -12.67 -9.81 -17.32
CA THR A 7 -13.30 -8.95 -16.30
C THR A 7 -14.40 -8.05 -16.87
N ARG A 8 -14.34 -7.72 -18.16
CA ARG A 8 -15.25 -6.79 -18.84
C ARG A 8 -15.37 -5.41 -18.16
N LEU A 9 -14.38 -5.03 -17.34
CA LEU A 9 -14.40 -3.78 -16.54
C LEU A 9 -14.66 -2.55 -17.41
N ARG A 10 -14.04 -2.50 -18.61
CA ARG A 10 -14.26 -1.38 -19.53
C ARG A 10 -15.72 -1.28 -20.02
N GLU A 11 -16.38 -2.42 -20.22
CA GLU A 11 -17.79 -2.42 -20.65
C GLU A 11 -18.73 -1.93 -19.55
N PHE A 12 -18.45 -2.30 -18.30
CA PHE A 12 -19.28 -1.92 -17.15
C PHE A 12 -19.03 -0.50 -16.65
N THR A 13 -17.79 -0.02 -16.72
CA THR A 13 -17.40 1.25 -16.08
C THR A 13 -16.99 2.32 -17.09
N GLY A 14 -16.63 1.94 -18.31
CA GLY A 14 -16.03 2.83 -19.30
C GLY A 14 -14.57 3.16 -19.03
N ALA A 15 -14.01 2.79 -17.87
CA ALA A 15 -12.60 3.00 -17.54
C ALA A 15 -11.71 2.01 -18.30
N THR A 16 -10.51 2.44 -18.65
CA THR A 16 -9.53 1.61 -19.38
C THR A 16 -8.37 1.27 -18.46
N ILE A 17 -8.11 -0.02 -18.23
CA ILE A 17 -6.90 -0.46 -17.55
C ILE A 17 -5.72 -0.31 -18.52
N VAL A 18 -4.73 0.50 -18.13
CA VAL A 18 -3.53 0.75 -18.93
C VAL A 18 -2.33 -0.07 -18.48
N GLY A 19 -2.39 -0.62 -17.28
CA GLY A 19 -1.37 -1.48 -16.72
C GLY A 19 -1.78 -1.98 -15.35
N VAL A 20 -0.89 -2.73 -14.74
CA VAL A 20 -1.04 -3.17 -13.37
C VAL A 20 0.27 -2.92 -12.62
N TRP A 21 0.14 -2.64 -11.35
CA TRP A 21 1.26 -2.59 -10.43
C TRP A 21 1.27 -3.87 -9.61
N GLU A 22 2.35 -4.61 -9.69
CA GLU A 22 2.52 -5.86 -8.96
C GLU A 22 3.96 -5.99 -8.45
N ARG A 23 4.12 -6.23 -7.15
CA ARG A 23 5.41 -6.39 -6.48
C ARG A 23 6.44 -5.32 -6.86
N GLY A 24 6.01 -4.06 -6.80
CA GLY A 24 6.87 -2.92 -7.09
C GLY A 24 7.24 -2.72 -8.57
N ARG A 25 6.57 -3.40 -9.49
CA ARG A 25 6.79 -3.25 -10.94
C ARG A 25 5.51 -2.90 -11.66
N PHE A 26 5.63 -1.97 -12.61
CA PHE A 26 4.55 -1.68 -13.54
C PHE A 26 4.60 -2.63 -14.74
N LEU A 27 3.49 -3.29 -15.00
CA LEU A 27 3.32 -4.15 -16.17
C LEU A 27 2.25 -3.51 -17.07
N PRO A 28 2.58 -3.17 -18.34
CA PRO A 28 1.59 -2.67 -19.28
C PRO A 28 0.43 -3.64 -19.47
N ALA A 29 -0.77 -3.11 -19.62
CA ALA A 29 -1.96 -3.93 -19.81
C ALA A 29 -1.87 -4.77 -21.07
N ARG A 30 -2.18 -6.05 -20.93
CA ARG A 30 -2.40 -7.00 -22.02
C ARG A 30 -3.70 -7.74 -21.76
N PRO A 31 -4.45 -8.12 -22.80
CA PRO A 31 -5.75 -8.77 -22.61
C PRO A 31 -5.70 -10.06 -21.79
N ASP A 32 -4.60 -10.78 -21.88
CA ASP A 32 -4.31 -12.05 -21.19
C ASP A 32 -3.67 -11.89 -19.81
N LEU A 33 -3.34 -10.65 -19.40
CA LEU A 33 -2.78 -10.39 -18.08
C LEU A 33 -3.80 -10.72 -16.98
N GLU A 34 -3.44 -11.62 -16.07
CA GLU A 34 -4.31 -12.02 -14.97
C GLU A 34 -4.25 -11.02 -13.81
N LEU A 35 -5.41 -10.67 -13.30
CA LEU A 35 -5.55 -9.90 -12.07
C LEU A 35 -5.56 -10.85 -10.88
N SER A 36 -4.64 -10.69 -9.96
CA SER A 36 -4.55 -11.39 -8.68
C SER A 36 -4.97 -10.47 -7.53
N PRO A 37 -5.21 -10.96 -6.32
CA PRO A 37 -5.45 -10.11 -5.14
C PRO A 37 -4.30 -9.14 -4.85
N LEU A 38 -3.08 -9.44 -5.32
CA LEU A 38 -1.90 -8.59 -5.14
C LEU A 38 -1.73 -7.55 -6.25
N THR A 39 -2.50 -7.68 -7.33
CA THR A 39 -2.42 -6.77 -8.48
C THR A 39 -3.17 -5.48 -8.20
N VAL A 40 -2.54 -4.33 -8.45
CA VAL A 40 -3.20 -3.02 -8.39
C VAL A 40 -3.38 -2.50 -9.81
N PRO A 41 -4.60 -2.47 -10.33
CA PRO A 41 -4.85 -1.98 -11.68
C PRO A 41 -4.62 -0.47 -11.75
N VAL A 42 -3.96 -0.02 -12.80
CA VAL A 42 -3.83 1.40 -13.17
C VAL A 42 -4.83 1.67 -14.27
N ALA A 43 -5.79 2.54 -13.99
CA ALA A 43 -6.90 2.82 -14.88
C ALA A 43 -6.93 4.30 -15.28
N ILE A 44 -7.40 4.57 -16.49
CA ILE A 44 -7.67 5.91 -17.02
C ILE A 44 -9.15 6.01 -17.34
N GLY A 45 -9.76 7.12 -16.93
CA GLY A 45 -11.17 7.41 -17.17
C GLY A 45 -11.57 8.79 -16.66
N THR A 46 -12.79 9.20 -16.96
CA THR A 46 -13.41 10.38 -16.33
C THR A 46 -13.69 10.09 -14.86
N SER A 47 -13.91 11.13 -14.05
CA SER A 47 -14.24 10.96 -12.63
C SER A 47 -15.44 10.03 -12.39
N GLY A 48 -16.46 10.09 -13.25
CA GLY A 48 -17.63 9.19 -13.18
C GLY A 48 -17.27 7.72 -13.50
N GLN A 49 -16.40 7.50 -14.49
CA GLN A 49 -15.93 6.15 -14.85
C GLN A 49 -15.05 5.55 -13.75
N ILE A 50 -14.21 6.36 -13.13
CA ILE A 50 -13.37 5.90 -11.99
C ILE A 50 -14.27 5.59 -10.79
N ALA A 51 -15.26 6.42 -10.47
CA ALA A 51 -16.21 6.13 -9.40
C ALA A 51 -16.98 4.80 -9.65
N ALA A 52 -17.44 4.56 -10.89
CA ALA A 52 -18.06 3.29 -11.25
C ALA A 52 -17.08 2.10 -11.14
N LEU A 53 -15.80 2.30 -11.46
CA LEU A 53 -14.78 1.28 -11.28
C LEU A 53 -14.57 0.97 -9.80
N ASP A 54 -14.50 1.98 -8.94
CA ASP A 54 -14.37 1.82 -7.50
C ASP A 54 -15.56 1.03 -6.91
N GLU A 55 -16.78 1.29 -7.35
CA GLU A 55 -17.96 0.53 -6.93
C GLU A 55 -17.86 -0.95 -7.33
N VAL A 56 -17.44 -1.24 -8.56
CA VAL A 56 -17.28 -2.62 -9.03
C VAL A 56 -16.15 -3.32 -8.28
N LEU A 57 -15.03 -2.66 -8.07
CA LEU A 57 -13.90 -3.24 -7.34
C LEU A 57 -14.19 -3.43 -5.86
N ALA A 58 -14.95 -2.54 -5.22
CA ALA A 58 -15.36 -2.66 -3.82
C ALA A 58 -16.20 -3.92 -3.56
N ILE A 59 -16.95 -4.41 -4.53
CA ILE A 59 -17.73 -5.67 -4.44
C ILE A 59 -16.79 -6.88 -4.35
N TYR A 60 -15.59 -6.78 -4.93
CA TYR A 60 -14.61 -7.88 -4.99
C TYR A 60 -13.55 -7.83 -3.86
N ASP A 61 -13.40 -6.71 -3.15
CA ASP A 61 -12.31 -6.49 -2.20
C ASP A 61 -12.79 -6.40 -0.73
N ALA A 62 -13.79 -7.16 -0.37
CA ALA A 62 -14.33 -7.19 0.98
C ALA A 62 -13.53 -8.11 1.92
N ASN A 63 -12.24 -7.82 2.15
CA ASN A 63 -11.56 -8.39 3.31
C ASN A 63 -11.79 -7.43 4.50
N PRO A 64 -12.64 -7.80 5.49
CA PRO A 64 -12.98 -6.94 6.61
C PRO A 64 -11.89 -6.89 7.69
N ASN A 65 -10.82 -7.65 7.53
CA ASN A 65 -9.74 -7.72 8.51
C ASN A 65 -8.96 -6.41 8.58
N PRO A 66 -8.43 -6.07 9.75
CA PRO A 66 -7.70 -4.83 9.96
C PRO A 66 -6.42 -4.73 9.12
N VAL A 67 -6.12 -3.53 8.66
CA VAL A 67 -4.78 -3.16 8.14
C VAL A 67 -3.81 -3.17 9.32
N LEU A 68 -2.68 -3.84 9.18
CA LEU A 68 -1.64 -3.94 10.20
C LEU A 68 -0.55 -2.89 9.96
N ILE A 69 -0.37 -1.98 10.91
CA ILE A 69 0.68 -0.95 10.86
C ILE A 69 1.81 -1.33 11.81
N LEU A 70 3.03 -1.46 11.30
CA LEU A 70 4.23 -1.73 12.09
C LEU A 70 5.06 -0.44 12.20
N GLY A 71 5.03 0.15 13.41
CA GLY A 71 5.63 1.43 13.75
C GLY A 71 4.59 2.52 14.02
N GLY A 72 4.53 2.98 15.28
CA GLY A 72 3.61 4.02 15.77
C GLY A 72 4.18 5.43 15.71
N GLY A 73 5.25 5.67 14.96
CA GLY A 73 5.80 7.01 14.75
C GLY A 73 4.82 7.94 14.02
N LYS A 74 5.27 9.14 13.68
CA LYS A 74 4.44 10.16 13.03
C LYS A 74 3.71 9.64 11.79
N VAL A 75 4.40 8.86 10.95
CA VAL A 75 3.81 8.31 9.70
C VAL A 75 2.74 7.28 10.00
N GLY A 76 3.04 6.30 10.87
CA GLY A 76 2.07 5.27 11.24
C GLY A 76 0.80 5.84 11.84
N ARG A 77 0.93 6.82 12.76
CA ARG A 77 -0.22 7.51 13.36
C ARG A 77 -1.06 8.26 12.34
N THR A 78 -0.40 8.98 11.41
CA THR A 78 -1.10 9.71 10.36
C THR A 78 -1.82 8.77 9.40
N ALA A 79 -1.19 7.66 9.02
CA ALA A 79 -1.79 6.63 8.20
C ALA A 79 -3.00 5.97 8.90
N ALA A 80 -2.85 5.60 10.17
CA ALA A 80 -3.94 5.04 10.97
C ALA A 80 -5.14 5.98 11.02
N ALA A 81 -4.91 7.26 11.34
CA ALA A 81 -5.97 8.27 11.36
C ALA A 81 -6.66 8.44 10.00
N ALA A 82 -5.90 8.36 8.89
CA ALA A 82 -6.45 8.45 7.54
C ALA A 82 -7.32 7.24 7.17
N LEU A 83 -6.88 6.03 7.53
CA LEU A 83 -7.65 4.79 7.33
C LEU A 83 -8.92 4.79 8.17
N LYS A 84 -8.84 5.18 9.42
CA LYS A 84 -10.00 5.29 10.33
C LYS A 84 -11.07 6.25 9.81
N ARG A 85 -10.69 7.40 9.22
CA ARG A 85 -11.66 8.31 8.58
C ARG A 85 -12.42 7.65 7.44
N ARG A 86 -11.82 6.65 6.79
CA ARG A 86 -12.44 5.84 5.74
C ARG A 86 -13.14 4.60 6.26
N LYS A 87 -13.26 4.45 7.59
CA LYS A 87 -13.86 3.29 8.27
C LYS A 87 -13.14 1.97 7.99
N ILE A 88 -11.85 2.04 7.67
CA ILE A 88 -10.99 0.87 7.52
C ILE A 88 -10.41 0.53 8.91
N PRO A 89 -10.64 -0.69 9.42
CA PRO A 89 -10.11 -1.09 10.72
C PRO A 89 -8.58 -1.18 10.69
N VAL A 90 -7.95 -0.81 11.81
CA VAL A 90 -6.50 -0.71 11.94
C VAL A 90 -6.02 -1.37 13.21
N HIS A 91 -5.04 -2.26 13.09
CA HIS A 91 -4.19 -2.72 14.18
C HIS A 91 -2.82 -2.06 14.09
N MET A 92 -2.21 -1.74 15.22
CA MET A 92 -0.89 -1.11 15.24
C MET A 92 0.03 -1.78 16.26
N VAL A 93 1.27 -2.05 15.83
CA VAL A 93 2.36 -2.54 16.68
C VAL A 93 3.39 -1.44 16.84
N GLU A 94 3.79 -1.14 18.07
CA GLU A 94 4.90 -0.24 18.39
C GLU A 94 5.70 -0.82 19.55
N ARG A 95 7.02 -0.72 19.47
CA ARG A 95 7.92 -1.26 20.49
C ARG A 95 8.26 -0.26 21.61
N ASP A 96 8.15 1.03 21.34
CA ASP A 96 8.49 2.10 22.26
C ASP A 96 7.29 2.40 23.20
N PRO A 97 7.39 2.06 24.51
CA PRO A 97 6.30 2.33 25.44
C PRO A 97 6.05 3.82 25.69
N GLU A 98 7.03 4.69 25.44
CA GLU A 98 6.86 6.14 25.61
C GLU A 98 5.89 6.73 24.59
N LEU A 99 5.69 6.05 23.44
CA LEU A 99 4.73 6.47 22.41
C LEU A 99 3.31 5.99 22.70
N GLU A 100 3.12 4.99 23.57
CA GLU A 100 1.79 4.41 23.85
C GLU A 100 0.72 5.46 24.19
N PRO A 101 0.96 6.47 25.09
CA PRO A 101 -0.07 7.47 25.41
C PRO A 101 -0.55 8.29 24.22
N GLN A 102 0.29 8.40 23.18
CA GLN A 102 -0.01 9.17 21.97
C GLN A 102 -0.67 8.33 20.89
N ILE A 103 -0.60 7.01 20.98
CA ILE A 103 -0.99 6.06 19.93
C ILE A 103 -2.22 5.28 20.27
N ALA A 104 -2.36 4.81 21.52
CA ALA A 104 -3.32 3.78 21.91
C ALA A 104 -4.77 4.08 21.53
N SER A 105 -5.16 5.33 21.40
CA SER A 105 -6.51 5.77 21.04
C SER A 105 -6.77 5.90 19.54
N ILE A 106 -5.73 5.73 18.69
CA ILE A 106 -5.84 5.94 17.24
C ILE A 106 -6.29 4.67 16.51
N PRO A 107 -5.58 3.51 16.63
CA PRO A 107 -6.00 2.27 15.99
C PRO A 107 -7.19 1.63 16.70
N ASP A 108 -7.81 0.62 16.11
CA ASP A 108 -8.84 -0.17 16.76
C ASP A 108 -8.25 -1.09 17.82
N ARG A 109 -7.02 -1.57 17.59
CA ARG A 109 -6.22 -2.28 18.60
C ARG A 109 -4.76 -1.86 18.53
N PHE A 110 -4.19 -1.65 19.69
CA PHE A 110 -2.78 -1.34 19.88
C PHE A 110 -2.07 -2.52 20.55
N PHE A 111 -0.86 -2.81 20.06
CA PHE A 111 -0.01 -3.88 20.57
C PHE A 111 1.37 -3.29 20.90
N LEU A 112 1.70 -3.24 22.17
CA LEU A 112 3.03 -2.86 22.60
C LEU A 112 3.96 -4.07 22.45
N GLY A 113 5.00 -3.96 21.60
CA GLY A 113 5.95 -5.03 21.38
C GLY A 113 6.79 -4.84 20.12
N ASP A 114 7.79 -5.72 19.97
CA ASP A 114 8.66 -5.72 18.80
C ASP A 114 7.98 -6.46 17.63
N ALA A 115 7.89 -5.81 16.48
CA ALA A 115 7.39 -6.41 15.25
C ALA A 115 8.27 -7.56 14.73
N ALA A 116 9.50 -7.71 15.23
CA ALA A 116 10.35 -8.87 14.96
C ALA A 116 9.94 -10.11 15.80
N ASP A 117 9.15 -9.95 16.87
CA ASP A 117 8.63 -11.08 17.65
C ASP A 117 7.37 -11.64 16.97
N ARG A 118 7.44 -12.92 16.59
CA ARG A 118 6.33 -13.62 15.94
C ARG A 118 5.04 -13.58 16.78
N ARG A 119 5.15 -13.73 18.09
CA ARG A 119 3.98 -13.74 18.99
C ARG A 119 3.23 -12.41 18.94
N VAL A 120 3.96 -11.32 18.81
CA VAL A 120 3.39 -9.97 18.66
C VAL A 120 2.64 -9.85 17.34
N LEU A 121 3.25 -10.31 16.24
CA LEU A 121 2.62 -10.30 14.92
C LEU A 121 1.39 -11.23 14.85
N ASP A 122 1.49 -12.43 15.42
CA ASP A 122 0.37 -13.38 15.47
C ASP A 122 -0.79 -12.77 16.27
N ALA A 123 -0.52 -12.16 17.42
CA ALA A 123 -1.54 -11.48 18.24
C ALA A 123 -2.15 -10.27 17.50
N ALA A 124 -1.37 -9.58 16.67
CA ALA A 124 -1.82 -8.44 15.87
C ALA A 124 -2.60 -8.85 14.62
N GLY A 125 -2.64 -10.15 14.27
CA GLY A 125 -3.44 -10.68 13.15
C GLY A 125 -2.71 -10.70 11.81
N ILE A 126 -1.38 -10.91 11.81
CA ILE A 126 -0.58 -10.95 10.57
C ILE A 126 -1.08 -11.97 9.56
N ALA A 127 -1.58 -13.13 10.00
CA ALA A 127 -2.01 -14.20 9.12
C ALA A 127 -3.25 -13.84 8.27
N GLU A 128 -4.07 -12.92 8.73
CA GLU A 128 -5.38 -12.62 8.14
C GLU A 128 -5.47 -11.20 7.59
N THR A 129 -4.48 -10.34 7.92
CA THR A 129 -4.48 -8.94 7.45
C THR A 129 -4.40 -8.87 5.93
N PRO A 130 -5.21 -8.03 5.26
CA PRO A 130 -5.09 -7.82 3.83
C PRO A 130 -3.87 -6.95 3.46
N CYS A 131 -3.37 -6.17 4.42
CA CYS A 131 -2.33 -5.20 4.14
C CYS A 131 -1.46 -4.93 5.37
N VAL A 132 -0.15 -4.92 5.17
CA VAL A 132 0.86 -4.53 6.16
C VAL A 132 1.50 -3.21 5.72
N LEU A 133 1.51 -2.23 6.62
CA LEU A 133 2.16 -0.95 6.40
C LEU A 133 3.38 -0.82 7.32
N LEU A 134 4.58 -0.83 6.74
CA LEU A 134 5.85 -0.70 7.46
C LEU A 134 6.25 0.78 7.52
N THR A 135 6.26 1.35 8.72
CA THR A 135 6.50 2.78 8.94
C THR A 135 7.66 3.06 9.89
N THR A 136 8.50 2.06 10.18
CA THR A 136 9.66 2.26 11.05
C THR A 136 10.67 3.22 10.39
N HIS A 137 11.54 3.84 11.20
CA HIS A 137 12.56 4.76 10.69
C HIS A 137 13.82 4.06 10.15
N ASP A 138 13.94 2.77 10.41
CA ASP A 138 15.09 1.96 10.03
C ASP A 138 14.79 1.17 8.75
N ASP A 139 15.44 1.56 7.65
CA ASP A 139 15.25 0.90 6.36
C ASP A 139 15.70 -0.57 6.38
N ALA A 140 16.73 -0.92 7.15
CA ALA A 140 17.19 -2.31 7.29
C ALA A 140 16.14 -3.15 8.01
N MET A 141 15.53 -2.59 9.06
CA MET A 141 14.40 -3.22 9.74
C MET A 141 13.20 -3.37 8.79
N ASN A 142 12.91 -2.37 7.96
CA ASN A 142 11.82 -2.45 6.99
C ASN A 142 12.08 -3.54 5.93
N VAL A 143 13.33 -3.73 5.47
CA VAL A 143 13.70 -4.87 4.60
C VAL A 143 13.44 -6.21 5.31
N TYR A 144 13.92 -6.35 6.55
CA TYR A 144 13.70 -7.55 7.35
C TYR A 144 12.21 -7.85 7.55
N LEU A 145 11.44 -6.86 8.00
CA LEU A 145 10.01 -7.01 8.24
C LEU A 145 9.24 -7.31 6.94
N THR A 146 9.67 -6.77 5.80
CA THR A 146 9.07 -7.08 4.51
C THR A 146 9.19 -8.58 4.20
N VAL A 147 10.41 -9.14 4.31
CA VAL A 147 10.64 -10.58 4.11
C VAL A 147 9.84 -11.40 5.13
N TYR A 148 9.86 -10.96 6.38
CA TYR A 148 9.24 -11.71 7.48
C TYR A 148 7.71 -11.74 7.34
N CYS A 149 7.08 -10.59 7.12
CA CYS A 149 5.65 -10.50 6.91
C CYS A 149 5.19 -11.27 5.67
N ARG A 150 5.94 -11.20 4.57
CA ARG A 150 5.66 -11.97 3.35
C ARG A 150 5.67 -13.48 3.59
N ARG A 151 6.59 -13.96 4.45
CA ARG A 151 6.63 -15.39 4.83
C ARG A 151 5.48 -15.80 5.72
N LEU A 152 5.01 -14.92 6.61
CA LEU A 152 3.89 -15.19 7.52
C LEU A 152 2.53 -15.09 6.82
N ASN A 153 2.42 -14.17 5.87
CA ASN A 153 1.22 -13.96 5.06
C ASN A 153 1.63 -13.65 3.60
N PRO A 154 1.68 -14.68 2.73
CA PRO A 154 2.04 -14.50 1.32
C PRO A 154 1.06 -13.63 0.53
N ASP A 155 -0.18 -13.53 0.97
CA ASP A 155 -1.27 -12.84 0.27
C ASP A 155 -1.48 -11.39 0.75
N ALA A 156 -0.83 -10.98 1.84
CA ALA A 156 -0.92 -9.59 2.30
C ALA A 156 -0.22 -8.63 1.33
N ARG A 157 -0.81 -7.47 1.07
CA ARG A 157 -0.10 -6.34 0.47
C ARG A 157 0.89 -5.76 1.47
N ILE A 158 2.12 -5.54 1.04
CA ILE A 158 3.14 -4.93 1.89
C ILE A 158 3.54 -3.58 1.32
N LEU A 159 3.17 -2.53 2.05
CA LEU A 159 3.59 -1.16 1.78
C LEU A 159 4.67 -0.78 2.78
N THR A 160 5.77 -0.24 2.31
CA THR A 160 6.85 0.17 3.19
C THR A 160 7.35 1.56 2.84
N ARG A 161 7.69 2.33 3.87
CA ARG A 161 8.43 3.56 3.66
C ARG A 161 9.92 3.28 3.52
N VAL A 162 10.61 4.16 2.81
CA VAL A 162 12.06 4.20 2.75
C VAL A 162 12.56 5.61 3.05
N THR A 163 13.64 5.69 3.80
CA THR A 163 14.29 6.95 4.14
C THR A 163 15.37 7.30 3.11
N HIS A 164 16.12 6.29 2.63
CA HIS A 164 17.21 6.48 1.70
C HIS A 164 16.90 5.82 0.36
N GLU A 165 16.93 6.59 -0.73
CA GLU A 165 16.63 6.14 -2.09
C GLU A 165 17.39 4.88 -2.51
N ARG A 166 18.68 4.78 -2.11
CA ARG A 166 19.53 3.61 -2.37
C ARG A 166 18.96 2.29 -1.84
N ASN A 167 18.01 2.33 -0.88
CA ASN A 167 17.42 1.14 -0.27
C ASN A 167 16.12 0.70 -0.96
N VAL A 168 15.59 1.50 -1.90
CA VAL A 168 14.34 1.19 -2.63
C VAL A 168 14.41 -0.19 -3.29
N GLU A 169 15.48 -0.44 -4.04
CA GLU A 169 15.65 -1.71 -4.75
C GLU A 169 15.76 -2.91 -3.80
N ALA A 170 16.44 -2.75 -2.66
CA ALA A 170 16.55 -3.81 -1.66
C ALA A 170 15.19 -4.16 -1.06
N ILE A 171 14.37 -3.15 -0.76
CA ILE A 171 13.02 -3.31 -0.22
C ILE A 171 12.09 -3.96 -1.25
N GLN A 172 12.18 -3.56 -2.52
CA GLN A 172 11.41 -4.18 -3.62
C GLN A 172 11.78 -5.66 -3.78
N ARG A 173 13.09 -5.98 -3.78
CA ARG A 173 13.55 -7.38 -3.84
C ARG A 173 13.15 -8.20 -2.61
N ALA A 174 12.99 -7.55 -1.45
CA ALA A 174 12.48 -8.19 -0.24
C ALA A 174 11.00 -8.61 -0.36
N GLY A 175 10.28 -8.12 -1.38
CA GLY A 175 8.90 -8.48 -1.66
C GLY A 175 7.87 -7.43 -1.24
N ALA A 176 8.26 -6.17 -1.08
CA ALA A 176 7.31 -5.07 -0.92
C ALA A 176 6.54 -4.85 -2.22
N ASP A 177 5.22 -4.65 -2.10
CA ASP A 177 4.36 -4.33 -3.24
C ASP A 177 4.44 -2.84 -3.58
N PHE A 178 4.60 -1.98 -2.55
CA PHE A 178 4.79 -0.55 -2.72
C PHE A 178 5.88 -0.03 -1.80
N VAL A 179 6.73 0.83 -2.36
CA VAL A 179 7.77 1.54 -1.62
C VAL A 179 7.52 3.04 -1.70
N LEU A 180 7.36 3.66 -0.53
CA LEU A 180 7.11 5.09 -0.40
C LEU A 180 8.40 5.82 -0.02
N SER A 181 9.07 6.42 -1.01
CA SER A 181 10.21 7.30 -0.81
C SER A 181 9.74 8.74 -0.62
N TYR A 182 10.06 9.34 0.53
CA TYR A 182 9.74 10.75 0.76
C TYR A 182 10.54 11.69 -0.15
N ALA A 183 11.77 11.32 -0.50
CA ALA A 183 12.59 12.11 -1.42
C ALA A 183 11.92 12.17 -2.79
N SER A 184 11.55 11.04 -3.35
CA SER A 184 10.87 10.96 -4.65
C SER A 184 9.51 11.67 -4.64
N LEU A 185 8.69 11.44 -3.60
CA LEU A 185 7.40 12.13 -3.45
C LEU A 185 7.57 13.65 -3.33
N GLY A 186 8.58 14.10 -2.56
CA GLY A 186 8.88 15.53 -2.42
C GLY A 186 9.27 16.17 -3.73
N VAL A 187 10.17 15.53 -4.49
CA VAL A 187 10.61 16.02 -5.82
C VAL A 187 9.42 16.08 -6.78
N GLN A 188 8.62 15.04 -6.86
CA GLN A 188 7.43 15.00 -7.72
C GLN A 188 6.42 16.09 -7.34
N THR A 189 6.20 16.31 -6.05
CA THR A 189 5.30 17.35 -5.55
C THR A 189 5.79 18.74 -5.97
N VAL A 190 7.06 19.03 -5.73
CA VAL A 190 7.66 20.32 -6.13
C VAL A 190 7.57 20.52 -7.64
N TYR A 191 7.91 19.48 -8.41
CA TYR A 191 7.85 19.54 -9.88
C TYR A 191 6.42 19.81 -10.38
N SER A 192 5.41 19.13 -9.82
CA SER A 192 4.00 19.34 -10.16
C SER A 192 3.52 20.76 -9.84
N ILE A 193 3.89 21.29 -8.67
CA ILE A 193 3.56 22.66 -8.27
C ILE A 193 4.20 23.67 -9.23
N VAL A 194 5.48 23.50 -9.57
CA VAL A 194 6.21 24.40 -10.49
C VAL A 194 5.60 24.39 -11.88
N GLN A 195 5.11 23.23 -12.34
CA GLN A 195 4.46 23.11 -13.64
C GLN A 195 2.97 23.45 -13.65
N GLY A 196 2.37 23.74 -12.49
CA GLY A 196 0.93 24.00 -12.39
C GLY A 196 0.06 22.80 -12.72
N ARG A 197 0.58 21.57 -12.51
CA ARG A 197 -0.14 20.30 -12.77
C ARG A 197 -0.59 19.65 -11.48
N GLU A 198 -1.65 18.86 -11.55
CA GLU A 198 -2.06 18.00 -10.43
C GLU A 198 -1.00 16.92 -10.17
N LEU A 199 -0.77 16.63 -8.88
CA LEU A 199 0.16 15.58 -8.46
C LEU A 199 -0.45 14.22 -8.76
N VAL A 200 0.16 13.46 -9.66
CA VAL A 200 -0.17 12.04 -9.89
C VAL A 200 0.98 11.18 -9.37
N VAL A 201 0.75 10.46 -8.29
CA VAL A 201 1.76 9.56 -7.70
C VAL A 201 1.55 8.17 -8.26
N LEU A 202 2.38 7.76 -9.22
CA LEU A 202 2.32 6.44 -9.86
C LEU A 202 3.50 5.52 -9.54
N GLY A 203 4.42 5.93 -8.68
CA GLY A 203 5.67 5.20 -8.47
C GLY A 203 6.78 5.59 -9.45
N GLY A 204 8.04 5.23 -9.13
CA GLY A 204 9.24 5.82 -9.73
C GLY A 204 9.48 5.57 -11.23
N ASP A 205 8.74 4.64 -11.86
CA ASP A 205 9.03 4.19 -13.23
C ASP A 205 7.91 4.52 -14.24
N VAL A 206 6.94 5.36 -13.87
CA VAL A 206 5.81 5.72 -14.75
C VAL A 206 5.67 7.23 -14.86
N ASP A 207 5.92 7.75 -16.06
CA ASP A 207 5.67 9.15 -16.42
C ASP A 207 4.33 9.26 -17.16
N LEU A 208 3.44 10.14 -16.70
CA LEU A 208 2.21 10.50 -17.40
C LEU A 208 2.42 11.80 -18.18
N PHE A 209 2.21 11.72 -19.47
CA PHE A 209 2.20 12.89 -20.34
C PHE A 209 0.77 13.22 -20.76
N TYR A 210 0.32 14.45 -20.51
CA TYR A 210 -0.86 14.98 -21.17
C TYR A 210 -0.45 15.55 -22.55
N VAL A 211 -1.10 15.09 -23.58
CA VAL A 211 -0.97 15.61 -24.94
C VAL A 211 -2.16 16.52 -25.25
#